data_9424699fa819e939b903c0ae22a038b2
#
_entry.id   9424699fa819e939b903c0ae22a038b2
#
_cell.length_a   1.000
_cell.length_b   1.000
_cell.length_c   1.000
_cell.angle_alpha   90.00
_cell.angle_beta   90.00
_cell.angle_gamma   90.00
#
_symmetry.space_group_name_H-M   'P 1'
#
loop_
_entity.id
_entity.type
_entity.pdbx_description
1 polymer ?
#
loop_
_entity_poly.entity_id
_entity_poly.type
_entity_poly.pdbx_seq_one_letter_code
_entity_poly.pdbx_strand_id
1 'polypeptide(L)'
;RAALADSGFTLEQWVIFASIVQKESASVEEMYNVSSVFHNRLSNASEYPMLQSCTTNNFIWDYVEPYYNDNVPQAVLDAYDTYDRNGLPIGAIANAGLDAFDASLHPNDTPYYFFVTDVERTHYYGRTYQEHLANIEKAKAVNAKYGINGLVTG
;
A
#
# COMPACT_ATOMS: atom_id res chain seq x y z
N ARG A 1 0.23 -23.79 2.53
CA ARG A 1 0.72 -23.80 3.93
C ARG A 1 2.24 -23.66 4.01
N ALA A 2 3.00 -24.33 3.15
CA ALA A 2 4.46 -24.22 3.13
C ALA A 2 4.92 -22.78 2.82
N ALA A 3 4.43 -22.18 1.74
CA ALA A 3 4.80 -20.81 1.34
C ALA A 3 4.52 -19.76 2.44
N LEU A 4 3.43 -19.88 3.19
CA LEU A 4 3.16 -19.00 4.32
C LEU A 4 4.16 -19.21 5.47
N ALA A 5 4.55 -20.44 5.76
CA ALA A 5 5.55 -20.72 6.78
C ALA A 5 6.93 -20.14 6.40
N ASP A 6 7.27 -20.16 5.11
CA ASP A 6 8.53 -19.63 4.59
C ASP A 6 8.54 -18.08 4.50
N SER A 7 7.38 -17.44 4.41
CA SER A 7 7.26 -15.98 4.31
C SER A 7 7.56 -15.23 5.61
N GLY A 8 7.52 -15.92 6.75
CA GLY A 8 7.62 -15.28 8.07
C GLY A 8 6.36 -14.58 8.55
N PHE A 9 5.29 -14.54 7.75
CA PHE A 9 4.00 -13.97 8.18
C PHE A 9 3.21 -14.96 9.04
N THR A 10 2.51 -14.44 10.05
CA THR A 10 1.36 -15.14 10.61
C THR A 10 0.21 -15.15 9.61
N LEU A 11 -0.80 -16.02 9.80
CA LEU A 11 -2.00 -16.01 8.95
C LEU A 11 -2.70 -14.64 8.96
N GLU A 12 -2.80 -14.01 10.13
CA GLU A 12 -3.39 -12.69 10.29
C GLU A 12 -2.62 -11.62 9.51
N GLN A 13 -1.29 -11.58 9.68
CA GLN A 13 -0.42 -10.64 8.94
C GLN A 13 -0.53 -10.83 7.43
N TRP A 14 -0.62 -12.06 6.96
CA TRP A 14 -0.80 -12.37 5.55
C TRP A 14 -2.12 -11.83 5.01
N VAL A 15 -3.23 -12.01 5.74
CA VAL A 15 -4.55 -11.46 5.35
C VAL A 15 -4.50 -9.93 5.30
N ILE A 16 -3.89 -9.29 6.30
CA ILE A 16 -3.73 -7.83 6.35
C ILE A 16 -2.89 -7.36 5.14
N PHE A 17 -1.74 -7.97 4.90
CA PHE A 17 -0.84 -7.60 3.82
C PHE A 17 -1.51 -7.76 2.43
N ALA A 18 -2.17 -8.90 2.19
CA ALA A 18 -2.89 -9.15 0.95
C ALA A 18 -4.01 -8.12 0.71
N SER A 19 -4.67 -7.65 1.76
CA SER A 19 -5.72 -6.63 1.64
C SER A 19 -5.17 -5.27 1.18
N ILE A 20 -3.94 -4.91 1.59
CA ILE A 20 -3.25 -3.70 1.14
C ILE A 20 -2.86 -3.86 -0.33
N VAL A 21 -2.21 -4.98 -0.70
CA VAL A 21 -1.83 -5.28 -2.09
C VAL A 21 -3.04 -5.20 -3.01
N GLN A 22 -4.19 -5.76 -2.59
CA GLN A 22 -5.45 -5.69 -3.35
C GLN A 22 -5.90 -4.26 -3.61
N LYS A 23 -5.79 -3.37 -2.64
CA LYS A 23 -6.28 -1.98 -2.74
C LYS A 23 -5.30 -1.06 -3.49
N GLU A 24 -4.01 -1.30 -3.38
CA GLU A 24 -2.98 -0.47 -4.01
C GLU A 24 -2.74 -0.79 -5.48
N SER A 25 -3.12 -1.97 -5.95
CA SER A 25 -2.73 -2.45 -7.28
C SER A 25 -3.76 -2.13 -8.34
N ALA A 26 -3.31 -1.69 -9.52
CA ALA A 26 -4.15 -1.39 -10.67
C ALA A 26 -4.54 -2.64 -11.47
N SER A 27 -3.73 -3.68 -11.43
CA SER A 27 -3.92 -4.96 -12.14
C SER A 27 -3.29 -6.11 -11.34
N VAL A 28 -3.55 -7.34 -11.76
CA VAL A 28 -2.93 -8.53 -11.15
C VAL A 28 -1.41 -8.51 -11.31
N GLU A 29 -0.90 -8.08 -12.45
CA GLU A 29 0.55 -7.99 -12.69
C GLU A 29 1.20 -6.99 -11.72
N GLU A 30 0.54 -5.86 -11.45
CA GLU A 30 1.04 -4.86 -10.52
C GLU A 30 0.99 -5.33 -9.06
N MET A 31 0.15 -6.29 -8.71
CA MET A 31 0.13 -6.86 -7.36
C MET A 31 1.48 -7.42 -6.94
N TYR A 32 2.21 -8.06 -7.84
CA TYR A 32 3.54 -8.63 -7.55
C TYR A 32 4.62 -7.56 -7.37
N ASN A 33 4.55 -6.46 -8.11
CA ASN A 33 5.46 -5.32 -7.95
C ASN A 33 5.15 -4.51 -6.68
N VAL A 34 3.89 -4.20 -6.43
CA VAL A 34 3.43 -3.51 -5.21
C VAL A 34 3.79 -4.34 -3.98
N SER A 35 3.55 -5.64 -4.01
CA SER A 35 3.95 -6.58 -2.97
C SER A 35 5.46 -6.52 -2.70
N SER A 36 6.27 -6.50 -3.77
CA SER A 36 7.73 -6.37 -3.66
C SER A 36 8.15 -5.10 -2.93
N VAL A 37 7.54 -3.95 -3.25
CA VAL A 37 7.84 -2.68 -2.55
C VAL A 37 7.58 -2.79 -1.05
N PHE A 38 6.43 -3.32 -0.66
CA PHE A 38 6.09 -3.47 0.77
C PHE A 38 6.97 -4.51 1.48
N HIS A 39 7.32 -5.62 0.83
CA HIS A 39 8.29 -6.58 1.37
C HIS A 39 9.66 -5.94 1.59
N ASN A 40 10.16 -5.16 0.62
CA ASN A 40 11.42 -4.45 0.75
C ASN A 40 11.41 -3.49 1.95
N ARG A 41 10.31 -2.74 2.16
CA ARG A 41 10.18 -1.85 3.32
C ARG A 41 10.13 -2.63 4.63
N LEU A 42 9.33 -3.69 4.72
CA LEU A 42 9.23 -4.53 5.93
C LEU A 42 10.57 -5.20 6.28
N SER A 43 11.32 -5.65 5.25
CA SER A 43 12.64 -6.28 5.43
C SER A 43 13.73 -5.28 5.82
N ASN A 44 13.55 -3.99 5.51
CA ASN A 44 14.46 -2.90 5.86
C ASN A 44 13.80 -1.87 6.78
N ALA A 45 13.14 -2.35 7.83
CA ALA A 45 12.36 -1.52 8.76
C ALA A 45 13.20 -0.49 9.54
N SER A 46 14.52 -0.64 9.59
CA SER A 46 15.43 0.35 10.19
C SER A 46 15.50 1.65 9.38
N GLU A 47 15.37 1.56 8.06
CA GLU A 47 15.39 2.71 7.14
C GLU A 47 13.97 3.10 6.71
N TYR A 48 13.09 2.12 6.53
CA TYR A 48 11.70 2.29 6.08
C TYR A 48 10.70 1.69 7.10
N PRO A 49 10.59 2.26 8.31
CA PRO A 49 9.76 1.67 9.37
C PRO A 49 8.26 1.67 9.06
N MET A 50 7.81 2.62 8.24
CA MET A 50 6.40 2.83 7.90
C MET A 50 6.10 2.34 6.48
N LEU A 51 4.91 1.77 6.25
CA LEU A 51 4.51 1.33 4.90
C LEU A 51 4.09 2.50 3.99
N GLN A 52 3.51 3.55 4.56
CA GLN A 52 3.06 4.75 3.84
C GLN A 52 2.06 4.44 2.71
N SER A 53 1.09 3.60 3.02
CA SER A 53 -0.02 3.25 2.13
C SER A 53 -1.22 4.15 2.39
N CYS A 54 -1.62 4.97 1.42
CA CYS A 54 -2.77 5.85 1.57
C CYS A 54 -4.09 5.07 1.69
N THR A 55 -4.18 3.87 1.14
CA THR A 55 -5.40 3.06 1.21
C THR A 55 -5.75 2.62 2.62
N THR A 56 -4.79 2.57 3.56
CA THR A 56 -5.07 2.31 4.97
C THR A 56 -5.80 3.47 5.63
N ASN A 57 -5.47 4.71 5.30
CA ASN A 57 -6.17 5.89 5.79
C ASN A 57 -7.52 6.06 5.09
N ASN A 58 -7.59 5.82 3.77
CA ASN A 58 -8.86 5.84 3.03
C ASN A 58 -9.87 4.85 3.62
N PHE A 59 -9.41 3.67 4.08
CA PHE A 59 -10.28 2.72 4.77
C PHE A 59 -10.97 3.33 5.99
N ILE A 60 -10.26 4.15 6.76
CA ILE A 60 -10.85 4.84 7.91
C ILE A 60 -11.96 5.81 7.44
N TRP A 61 -11.65 6.66 6.46
CA TRP A 61 -12.60 7.69 6.01
C TRP A 61 -13.81 7.10 5.28
N ASP A 62 -13.61 6.05 4.49
CA ASP A 62 -14.67 5.45 3.68
C ASP A 62 -15.56 4.49 4.47
N TYR A 63 -15.01 3.73 5.45
CA TYR A 63 -15.69 2.61 6.06
C TYR A 63 -15.84 2.71 7.59
N VAL A 64 -15.00 3.46 8.27
CA VAL A 64 -15.02 3.56 9.74
C VAL A 64 -15.69 4.85 10.20
N GLU A 65 -15.29 5.99 9.65
CA GLU A 65 -15.79 7.32 10.01
C GLU A 65 -17.33 7.43 10.01
N PRO A 66 -18.06 6.88 9.01
CA PRO A 66 -19.52 6.95 8.99
C PRO A 66 -20.21 6.34 10.23
N TYR A 67 -19.55 5.43 10.96
CA TYR A 67 -20.08 4.84 12.19
C TYR A 67 -19.79 5.68 13.44
N TYR A 68 -18.88 6.64 13.34
CA TYR A 68 -18.44 7.48 14.46
C TYR A 68 -18.96 8.92 14.38
N ASN A 69 -19.70 9.30 13.31
CA ASN A 69 -20.18 10.67 13.08
C ASN A 69 -19.04 11.69 13.25
N ASP A 70 -17.99 11.57 12.48
CA ASP A 70 -16.79 12.42 12.48
C ASP A 70 -15.96 12.40 13.79
N ASN A 71 -16.26 11.48 14.73
CA ASN A 71 -15.57 11.37 16.01
C ASN A 71 -14.82 10.05 16.14
N VAL A 72 -14.05 9.66 15.15
CA VAL A 72 -13.22 8.43 15.19
C VAL A 72 -12.22 8.54 16.34
N PRO A 73 -12.20 7.56 17.29
CA PRO A 73 -11.22 7.58 18.37
C PRO A 73 -9.78 7.59 17.85
N GLN A 74 -8.90 8.38 18.46
CA GLN A 74 -7.50 8.47 18.06
C GLN A 74 -6.82 7.10 17.98
N ALA A 75 -7.10 6.20 18.92
CA ALA A 75 -6.56 4.84 18.91
C ALA A 75 -6.94 4.03 17.66
N VAL A 76 -8.08 4.32 17.03
CA VAL A 76 -8.49 3.68 15.77
C VAL A 76 -7.72 4.30 14.59
N LEU A 77 -7.54 5.62 14.59
CA LEU A 77 -6.71 6.30 13.59
C LEU A 77 -5.27 5.76 13.63
N ASP A 78 -4.65 5.76 14.82
CA ASP A 78 -3.28 5.27 15.03
C ASP A 78 -3.12 3.79 14.64
N ALA A 79 -4.18 3.00 14.76
CA ALA A 79 -4.16 1.57 14.43
C ALA A 79 -4.06 1.29 12.94
N TYR A 80 -4.47 2.23 12.08
CA TYR A 80 -4.49 2.07 10.63
C TYR A 80 -3.58 3.05 9.89
N ASP A 81 -3.13 4.14 10.51
CA ASP A 81 -2.27 5.12 9.85
C ASP A 81 -0.85 4.59 9.63
N THR A 82 -0.60 4.06 8.44
CA THR A 82 0.71 3.53 8.06
C THR A 82 1.73 4.61 7.70
N TYR A 83 1.40 5.90 7.85
CA TYR A 83 2.35 7.02 7.80
C TYR A 83 2.95 7.36 9.16
N ASP A 84 2.27 6.95 10.26
CA ASP A 84 2.74 7.21 11.63
C ASP A 84 3.11 5.95 12.41
N ARG A 85 2.54 4.78 12.02
CA ARG A 85 2.86 3.49 12.66
C ARG A 85 3.90 2.70 11.90
N ASN A 86 4.67 1.91 12.62
CA ASN A 86 5.62 0.96 12.02
C ASN A 86 4.90 -0.31 11.55
N GLY A 87 5.28 -0.79 10.36
CA GLY A 87 4.80 -2.05 9.80
C GLY A 87 3.33 -2.04 9.38
N LEU A 88 2.67 -3.17 9.54
CA LEU A 88 1.29 -3.40 9.11
C LEU A 88 0.26 -2.68 9.99
N PRO A 89 -0.91 -2.27 9.43
CA PRO A 89 -2.05 -1.85 10.25
C PRO A 89 -2.57 -3.00 11.10
N ILE A 90 -3.45 -2.69 12.05
CA ILE A 90 -3.98 -3.69 13.00
C ILE A 90 -4.88 -4.73 12.34
N GLY A 91 -5.50 -4.40 11.20
CA GLY A 91 -6.46 -5.28 10.54
C GLY A 91 -6.50 -5.09 9.03
N ALA A 92 -7.16 -6.02 8.34
CA ALA A 92 -7.37 -5.95 6.90
C ALA A 92 -8.28 -4.78 6.51
N ILE A 93 -7.98 -4.15 5.38
CA ILE A 93 -8.71 -2.99 4.84
C ILE A 93 -9.62 -3.35 3.66
N ALA A 94 -9.59 -4.59 3.20
CA ALA A 94 -10.42 -5.09 2.10
C ALA A 94 -10.49 -6.62 2.13
N ASN A 95 -11.43 -7.16 1.35
CA ASN A 95 -11.46 -8.58 1.02
C ASN A 95 -10.48 -8.81 -0.15
N ALA A 96 -9.36 -9.47 0.11
CA ALA A 96 -8.37 -9.81 -0.89
C ALA A 96 -8.83 -11.00 -1.76
N GLY A 97 -8.57 -10.93 -3.05
CA GLY A 97 -8.72 -12.04 -3.98
C GLY A 97 -7.52 -13.00 -3.94
N LEU A 98 -7.64 -14.15 -4.60
CA LEU A 98 -6.58 -15.17 -4.63
C LEU A 98 -5.26 -14.63 -5.22
N ASP A 99 -5.34 -13.75 -6.22
CA ASP A 99 -4.15 -13.17 -6.85
C ASP A 99 -3.38 -12.28 -5.87
N ALA A 100 -4.08 -11.49 -5.04
CA ALA A 100 -3.44 -10.68 -4.01
C ALA A 100 -2.80 -11.54 -2.90
N PHE A 101 -3.44 -12.66 -2.55
CA PHE A 101 -2.86 -13.64 -1.63
C PHE A 101 -1.62 -14.32 -2.22
N ASP A 102 -1.65 -14.67 -3.50
CA ASP A 102 -0.50 -15.26 -4.18
C ASP A 102 0.65 -14.25 -4.29
N ALA A 103 0.38 -13.04 -4.79
CA ALA A 103 1.37 -11.98 -4.92
C ALA A 103 2.01 -11.61 -3.58
N SER A 104 1.26 -11.69 -2.47
CA SER A 104 1.79 -11.41 -1.14
C SER A 104 2.78 -12.46 -0.62
N LEU A 105 2.76 -13.68 -1.15
CA LEU A 105 3.73 -14.74 -0.82
C LEU A 105 4.84 -14.89 -1.87
N HIS A 106 4.59 -14.44 -3.09
CA HIS A 106 5.49 -14.60 -4.23
C HIS A 106 5.75 -13.25 -4.93
N PRO A 107 6.23 -12.21 -4.20
CA PRO A 107 6.51 -10.92 -4.80
C PRO A 107 7.56 -11.03 -5.91
N ASN A 108 7.52 -10.10 -6.86
CA ASN A 108 8.64 -9.93 -7.79
C ASN A 108 9.90 -9.51 -7.03
N ASP A 109 11.06 -9.93 -7.52
CA ASP A 109 12.35 -9.48 -6.98
C ASP A 109 12.71 -8.12 -7.63
N THR A 110 12.40 -7.03 -6.92
CA THR A 110 12.66 -5.67 -7.39
C THR A 110 13.45 -4.87 -6.36
N PRO A 111 14.20 -3.85 -6.78
CA PRO A 111 14.95 -2.99 -5.86
C PRO A 111 14.13 -1.78 -5.37
N TYR A 112 12.81 -1.78 -5.53
CA TYR A 112 11.98 -0.60 -5.28
C TYR A 112 11.50 -0.50 -3.84
N TYR A 113 11.48 0.73 -3.32
CA TYR A 113 10.95 1.09 -1.99
C TYR A 113 9.78 2.07 -2.07
N PHE A 114 9.50 2.61 -3.26
CA PHE A 114 8.48 3.63 -3.49
C PHE A 114 7.70 3.32 -4.76
N PHE A 115 6.44 3.72 -4.76
CA PHE A 115 5.66 3.84 -5.99
C PHE A 115 4.65 4.99 -5.88
N VAL A 116 4.15 5.44 -7.01
CA VAL A 116 3.04 6.38 -7.13
C VAL A 116 2.25 5.99 -8.38
N THR A 117 0.94 6.22 -8.35
CA THR A 117 0.04 5.88 -9.44
C THR A 117 -0.62 7.15 -9.99
N ASP A 118 -0.76 7.26 -11.31
CA ASP A 118 -1.50 8.33 -11.95
C ASP A 118 -2.98 7.97 -12.18
N VAL A 119 -3.73 8.92 -12.73
CA VAL A 119 -5.17 8.75 -13.03
C VAL A 119 -5.44 7.68 -14.10
N GLU A 120 -4.48 7.39 -14.96
CA GLU A 120 -4.53 6.30 -15.94
C GLU A 120 -4.20 4.94 -15.32
N ARG A 121 -3.95 4.91 -14.00
CA ARG A 121 -3.58 3.73 -13.22
C ARG A 121 -2.20 3.17 -13.58
N THR A 122 -1.31 4.00 -14.12
CA THR A 122 0.10 3.64 -14.36
C THR A 122 0.89 3.76 -13.06
N HIS A 123 1.60 2.70 -12.68
CA HIS A 123 2.49 2.70 -11.53
C HIS A 123 3.90 3.14 -11.94
N TYR A 124 4.48 4.06 -11.17
CA TYR A 124 5.85 4.53 -11.31
C TYR A 124 6.65 4.12 -10.08
N TYR A 125 7.60 3.22 -10.26
CA TYR A 125 8.42 2.67 -9.17
C TYR A 125 9.73 3.43 -9.00
N GLY A 126 10.20 3.57 -7.75
CA GLY A 126 11.47 4.21 -7.41
C GLY A 126 12.23 3.45 -6.33
N ARG A 127 13.56 3.45 -6.45
CA ARG A 127 14.47 2.89 -5.43
C ARG A 127 14.75 3.90 -4.33
N THR A 128 14.89 5.16 -4.72
CA THR A 128 15.27 6.28 -3.85
C THR A 128 14.13 7.28 -3.74
N TYR A 129 14.18 8.09 -2.69
CA TYR A 129 13.21 9.17 -2.51
C TYR A 129 13.29 10.22 -3.64
N GLN A 130 14.50 10.49 -4.18
CA GLN A 130 14.64 11.37 -5.34
C GLN A 130 13.94 10.84 -6.58
N GLU A 131 14.10 9.53 -6.87
CA GLU A 131 13.35 8.88 -7.96
C GLU A 131 11.85 8.95 -7.73
N HIS A 132 11.41 8.76 -6.50
CA HIS A 132 9.99 8.88 -6.14
C HIS A 132 9.46 10.29 -6.38
N LEU A 133 10.18 11.34 -5.97
CA LEU A 133 9.80 12.73 -6.26
C LEU A 133 9.69 13.01 -7.76
N ALA A 134 10.64 12.51 -8.56
CA ALA A 134 10.56 12.63 -10.02
C ALA A 134 9.36 11.88 -10.61
N ASN A 135 9.01 10.73 -10.06
CA ASN A 135 7.83 9.95 -10.47
C ASN A 135 6.52 10.64 -10.07
N ILE A 136 6.47 11.30 -8.91
CA ILE A 136 5.35 12.14 -8.50
C ILE A 136 5.08 13.24 -9.54
N GLU A 137 6.11 13.93 -10.02
CA GLU A 137 5.94 14.98 -11.03
C GLU A 137 5.45 14.40 -12.38
N LYS A 138 5.88 13.20 -12.75
CA LYS A 138 5.33 12.49 -13.94
C LYS A 138 3.85 12.19 -13.77
N ALA A 139 3.45 11.61 -12.63
CA ALA A 139 2.06 11.30 -12.35
C ALA A 139 1.18 12.55 -12.35
N LYS A 140 1.63 13.64 -11.70
CA LYS A 140 0.95 14.95 -11.71
C LYS A 140 0.77 15.50 -13.12
N ALA A 141 1.79 15.37 -13.99
CA ALA A 141 1.71 15.83 -15.38
C ALA A 141 0.66 15.06 -16.19
N VAL A 142 0.48 13.77 -15.93
CA VAL A 142 -0.60 12.98 -16.52
C VAL A 142 -1.94 13.42 -15.94
N ASN A 143 -2.07 13.53 -14.63
CA ASN A 143 -3.29 13.93 -13.94
C ASN A 143 -3.80 15.31 -14.40
N ALA A 144 -2.89 16.26 -14.65
CA ALA A 144 -3.22 17.61 -15.13
C ALA A 144 -3.93 17.60 -16.48
N LYS A 145 -3.66 16.63 -17.37
CA LYS A 145 -4.37 16.48 -18.65
C LYS A 145 -5.86 16.18 -18.47
N TYR A 146 -6.22 15.63 -17.31
CA TYR A 146 -7.59 15.30 -16.92
C TYR A 146 -8.20 16.34 -15.96
N GLY A 147 -7.54 17.50 -15.80
CA GLY A 147 -8.00 18.57 -14.91
C GLY A 147 -7.80 18.30 -13.41
N ILE A 148 -6.98 17.30 -13.07
CA ILE A 148 -6.69 16.92 -11.67
C ILE A 148 -5.41 17.64 -11.23
N ASN A 149 -5.53 18.51 -10.22
CA ASN A 149 -4.38 19.21 -9.63
C ASN A 149 -3.80 18.38 -8.48
N GLY A 150 -2.71 17.65 -8.73
CA GLY A 150 -2.03 16.85 -7.73
C GLY A 150 -2.03 15.36 -8.01
N LEU A 151 -1.87 14.56 -6.95
CA LEU A 151 -1.96 13.10 -7.02
C LEU A 151 -3.41 12.65 -6.85
N VAL A 152 -3.74 11.51 -7.45
CA VAL A 152 -4.98 10.78 -7.12
C VAL A 152 -4.72 10.03 -5.82
N THR A 153 -5.56 10.27 -4.84
CA THR A 153 -5.64 9.40 -3.65
C THR A 153 -6.55 8.26 -4.01
N GLY A 154 -6.00 7.04 -4.11
CA GLY A 154 -6.70 5.83 -4.52
C GLY A 154 -7.87 5.43 -3.63
#